data_96ee9689b100fd02baa6ba56799a17ae
#
_entry.id   96ee9689b100fd02baa6ba56799a17ae
#
_cell.length_a   1.000
_cell.length_b   1.000
_cell.length_c   1.000
_cell.angle_alpha   90.00
_cell.angle_beta   90.00
_cell.angle_gamma   90.00
#
_symmetry.space_group_name_H-M   'P 1'
#
loop_
_entity.id
_entity.type
_entity.pdbx_description
1 polymer ?
#
loop_
_entity_poly.entity_id
_entity_poly.type
_entity_poly.pdbx_seq_one_letter_code
_entity_poly.pdbx_strand_id
1 'polypeptide(L)'
;MKELSEVLQDWEAVIGLEIHTELTALDTKMFCNCKLSHDDEPNANVCPVCLGLPGALPVPNKRAIESIVKAGLATNCEIQRHSMFYRKHYFYPDMAKNFQTTQGPVAFAMYGHLNLDVTGRGAAERPDCAFG
;
A
#
# COMPACT_ATOMS: atom_id res chain seq x y z
N MET A 1 -32.57 -2.16 18.66
CA MET A 1 -31.52 -2.15 17.64
C MET A 1 -32.09 -2.93 16.48
N LYS A 2 -32.05 -2.41 15.24
CA LYS A 2 -32.55 -3.17 14.07
C LYS A 2 -31.65 -4.37 13.82
N GLU A 3 -32.21 -5.47 13.38
CA GLU A 3 -31.45 -6.62 12.91
C GLU A 3 -30.75 -6.31 11.58
N LEU A 4 -29.57 -6.94 11.34
CA LEU A 4 -28.81 -6.70 10.11
C LEU A 4 -29.63 -6.97 8.84
N SER A 5 -30.42 -8.04 8.87
CA SER A 5 -31.33 -8.40 7.77
C SER A 5 -32.38 -7.34 7.44
N GLU A 6 -32.82 -6.58 8.42
CA GLU A 6 -33.76 -5.46 8.21
C GLU A 6 -33.05 -4.26 7.59
N VAL A 7 -31.79 -4.00 8.03
CA VAL A 7 -30.99 -2.88 7.50
C VAL A 7 -30.59 -3.12 6.05
N LEU A 8 -30.25 -4.34 5.68
CA LEU A 8 -29.83 -4.71 4.32
C LEU A 8 -30.98 -4.69 3.28
N GLN A 9 -32.22 -4.47 3.70
CA GLN A 9 -33.33 -4.24 2.76
C GLN A 9 -33.27 -2.84 2.12
N ASP A 10 -32.73 -1.87 2.86
CA ASP A 10 -32.70 -0.45 2.44
C ASP A 10 -31.27 0.05 2.16
N TRP A 11 -30.24 -0.70 2.58
CA TRP A 11 -28.83 -0.29 2.55
C TRP A 11 -27.93 -1.38 2.00
N GLU A 12 -26.99 -1.00 1.16
CA GLU A 12 -25.90 -1.86 0.69
C GLU A 12 -24.65 -1.66 1.56
N ALA A 13 -24.05 -2.76 2.01
CA ALA A 13 -22.78 -2.71 2.74
C ALA A 13 -21.60 -2.56 1.77
N VAL A 14 -20.89 -1.44 1.85
CA VAL A 14 -19.65 -1.22 1.10
C VAL A 14 -18.48 -1.29 2.09
N ILE A 15 -17.58 -2.25 1.88
CA ILE A 15 -16.45 -2.51 2.77
C ILE A 15 -15.16 -2.33 1.99
N GLY A 16 -14.29 -1.42 2.45
CA GLY A 16 -12.93 -1.26 1.97
C GLY A 16 -11.92 -1.87 2.94
N LEU A 17 -10.88 -2.46 2.42
CA LEU A 17 -9.74 -2.96 3.19
C LEU A 17 -8.48 -2.22 2.76
N GLU A 18 -7.67 -1.82 3.73
CA GLU A 18 -6.33 -1.29 3.51
C GLU A 18 -5.32 -2.26 4.14
N ILE A 19 -4.40 -2.76 3.32
CA ILE A 19 -3.45 -3.78 3.74
C ILE A 19 -2.03 -3.23 3.61
N HIS A 20 -1.30 -3.19 4.73
CA HIS A 20 0.09 -2.81 4.78
C HIS A 20 0.97 -4.04 4.79
N THR A 21 1.95 -4.09 3.89
CA THR A 21 2.91 -5.19 3.78
C THR A 21 4.33 -4.66 3.77
N GLU A 22 5.18 -5.21 4.61
CA GLU A 22 6.60 -4.91 4.58
C GLU A 22 7.31 -5.80 3.55
N LEU A 23 8.18 -5.18 2.73
CA LEU A 23 9.00 -5.88 1.75
C LEU A 23 10.31 -6.34 2.42
N THR A 24 10.29 -7.52 3.05
CA THR A 24 11.42 -8.05 3.85
C THR A 24 12.65 -8.45 3.05
N ALA A 25 12.54 -8.57 1.73
CA ALA A 25 13.66 -8.92 0.84
C ALA A 25 14.49 -7.71 0.36
N LEU A 26 14.29 -6.54 0.97
CA LEU A 26 15.01 -5.33 0.62
C LEU A 26 16.17 -5.08 1.59
N ASP A 27 17.30 -4.64 1.05
CA ASP A 27 18.46 -4.23 1.84
C ASP A 27 18.36 -2.77 2.31
N THR A 28 17.59 -1.96 1.60
CA THR A 28 17.45 -0.52 1.86
C THR A 28 15.98 -0.09 1.91
N LYS A 29 15.74 1.06 2.51
CA LYS A 29 14.42 1.72 2.53
C LYS A 29 13.93 2.01 1.11
N MET A 30 12.63 2.25 0.96
CA MET A 30 11.97 2.46 -0.34
C MET A 30 12.51 3.68 -1.11
N PHE A 31 12.85 4.76 -0.43
CA PHE A 31 13.17 6.05 -1.07
C PHE A 31 14.55 6.60 -0.76
N CYS A 32 15.44 5.81 -0.12
CA CYS A 32 16.81 6.18 0.17
C CYS A 32 17.70 4.94 0.34
N ASN A 33 19.01 5.16 0.43
CA ASN A 33 19.99 4.07 0.59
C ASN A 33 20.25 3.65 2.04
N CYS A 34 19.46 4.17 3.01
CA CYS A 34 19.62 3.73 4.38
C CYS A 34 19.23 2.26 4.51
N LYS A 35 19.99 1.53 5.30
CA LYS A 35 19.73 0.13 5.63
C LYS A 35 18.32 -0.06 6.18
N LEU A 36 17.66 -1.10 5.77
CA LEU A 36 16.44 -1.59 6.37
C LEU A 36 16.81 -2.54 7.52
N SER A 37 16.56 -2.12 8.76
CA SER A 37 16.87 -2.90 9.95
C SER A 37 15.96 -2.47 11.09
N HIS A 38 15.55 -3.45 11.91
CA HIS A 38 14.74 -3.24 13.11
C HIS A 38 15.53 -3.41 14.41
N ASP A 39 16.76 -3.93 14.31
CA ASP A 39 17.59 -4.31 15.46
C ASP A 39 18.71 -3.29 15.77
N ASP A 40 18.83 -2.23 14.96
CA ASP A 40 19.85 -1.20 15.15
C ASP A 40 19.37 -0.16 16.19
N GLU A 41 20.34 0.54 16.80
CA GLU A 41 20.06 1.64 17.71
C GLU A 41 19.17 2.72 17.08
N PRO A 42 18.30 3.38 17.86
CA PRO A 42 17.45 4.46 17.37
C PRO A 42 18.24 5.51 16.58
N ASN A 43 17.71 5.92 15.44
CA ASN A 43 18.30 6.90 14.52
C ASN A 43 19.66 6.51 13.89
N ALA A 44 20.10 5.26 13.97
CA ALA A 44 21.32 4.81 13.30
C ALA A 44 21.19 4.81 11.77
N ASN A 45 20.00 4.51 11.25
CA ASN A 45 19.73 4.39 9.82
C ASN A 45 18.89 5.57 9.28
N VAL A 46 19.42 6.79 9.41
CA VAL A 46 18.77 8.01 8.93
C VAL A 46 19.66 8.80 7.97
N CYS A 47 19.03 9.51 7.05
CA CYS A 47 19.69 10.41 6.12
C CYS A 47 18.78 11.62 5.82
N PRO A 48 19.29 12.67 5.15
CA PRO A 48 18.48 13.84 4.79
C PRO A 48 17.18 13.50 4.05
N VAL A 49 17.17 12.44 3.24
CA VAL A 49 15.97 12.02 2.49
C VAL A 49 14.90 11.48 3.42
N CYS A 50 15.21 10.48 4.26
CA CYS A 50 14.20 9.90 5.14
C CYS A 50 13.80 10.83 6.31
N LEU A 51 14.63 11.83 6.63
CA LEU A 51 14.27 12.93 7.54
C LEU A 51 13.45 14.04 6.85
N GLY A 52 13.36 14.02 5.52
CA GLY A 52 12.60 15.03 4.78
C GLY A 52 13.21 16.42 4.82
N LEU A 53 14.53 16.53 4.91
CA LEU A 53 15.20 17.81 4.99
C LEU A 53 15.06 18.64 3.69
N PRO A 54 15.05 19.98 3.78
CA PRO A 54 14.93 20.84 2.61
C PRO A 54 16.00 20.54 1.55
N GLY A 55 15.57 20.43 0.30
CA GLY A 55 16.44 20.10 -0.84
C GLY A 55 16.76 18.62 -1.05
N ALA A 56 16.41 17.73 -0.12
CA ALA A 56 16.57 16.29 -0.29
C ALA A 56 15.44 15.72 -1.14
N LEU A 57 15.80 14.93 -2.16
CA LEU A 57 14.84 14.28 -3.05
C LEU A 57 14.91 12.76 -2.88
N PRO A 58 13.76 12.08 -2.87
CA PRO A 58 13.69 10.64 -2.79
C PRO A 58 14.20 9.97 -4.07
N VAL A 59 14.84 8.80 -3.91
CA VAL A 59 15.23 7.92 -5.00
C VAL A 59 14.58 6.57 -4.78
N PRO A 60 13.67 6.13 -5.67
CA PRO A 60 12.97 4.87 -5.50
C PRO A 60 13.90 3.66 -5.55
N ASN A 61 13.67 2.69 -4.68
CA ASN A 61 14.37 1.42 -4.70
C ASN A 61 13.81 0.54 -5.83
N LYS A 62 14.67 0.20 -6.80
CA LYS A 62 14.29 -0.62 -7.96
C LYS A 62 13.69 -1.97 -7.56
N ARG A 63 14.29 -2.67 -6.58
CA ARG A 63 13.78 -3.96 -6.10
C ARG A 63 12.40 -3.86 -5.46
N ALA A 64 12.12 -2.75 -4.78
CA ALA A 64 10.79 -2.49 -4.23
C ALA A 64 9.75 -2.36 -5.35
N ILE A 65 10.06 -1.58 -6.39
CA ILE A 65 9.19 -1.44 -7.56
C ILE A 65 8.95 -2.79 -8.23
N GLU A 66 10.01 -3.57 -8.46
CA GLU A 66 9.88 -4.92 -9.03
C GLU A 66 8.99 -5.84 -8.16
N SER A 67 9.09 -5.73 -6.85
CA SER A 67 8.25 -6.51 -5.92
C SER A 67 6.79 -6.09 -5.97
N ILE A 68 6.52 -4.79 -6.05
CA ILE A 68 5.15 -4.25 -6.22
C ILE A 68 4.54 -4.72 -7.54
N VAL A 69 5.31 -4.68 -8.63
CA VAL A 69 4.85 -5.18 -9.95
C VAL A 69 4.56 -6.68 -9.88
N LYS A 70 5.40 -7.48 -9.22
CA LYS A 70 5.14 -8.92 -9.04
C LYS A 70 3.86 -9.15 -8.23
N ALA A 71 3.65 -8.40 -7.15
CA ALA A 71 2.42 -8.50 -6.35
C ALA A 71 1.19 -8.12 -7.19
N GLY A 72 1.28 -7.04 -7.97
CA GLY A 72 0.21 -6.63 -8.88
C GLY A 72 -0.13 -7.72 -9.92
N LEU A 73 0.87 -8.33 -10.53
CA LEU A 73 0.64 -9.44 -11.47
C LEU A 73 0.02 -10.65 -10.78
N ALA A 74 0.43 -10.96 -9.55
CA ALA A 74 -0.12 -12.07 -8.77
C ALA A 74 -1.59 -11.84 -8.36
N THR A 75 -2.01 -10.59 -8.26
CA THR A 75 -3.38 -10.19 -7.94
C THR A 75 -4.19 -9.75 -9.17
N ASN A 76 -3.76 -10.14 -10.37
CA ASN A 76 -4.43 -9.84 -11.65
C ASN A 76 -4.62 -8.34 -11.93
N CYS A 77 -3.72 -7.49 -11.44
CA CYS A 77 -3.76 -6.07 -11.70
C CYS A 77 -3.27 -5.71 -13.10
N GLU A 78 -3.77 -4.59 -13.61
CA GLU A 78 -3.18 -3.89 -14.74
C GLU A 78 -1.96 -3.10 -14.26
N ILE A 79 -0.78 -3.41 -14.83
CA ILE A 79 0.45 -2.69 -14.50
C ILE A 79 0.54 -1.42 -15.32
N GLN A 80 0.60 -0.29 -14.61
CA GLN A 80 0.66 1.02 -15.24
C GLN A 80 2.09 1.33 -15.71
N ARG A 81 2.23 1.75 -16.98
CA ARG A 81 3.54 2.13 -17.56
C ARG A 81 4.05 3.49 -17.09
N HIS A 82 3.14 4.32 -16.60
CA HIS A 82 3.41 5.63 -16.04
C HIS A 82 2.76 5.72 -14.68
N SER A 83 3.53 6.09 -13.69
CA SER A 83 3.06 6.29 -12.31
C SER A 83 3.78 7.47 -11.69
N MET A 84 3.19 8.03 -10.65
CA MET A 84 3.77 9.17 -9.93
C MET A 84 3.64 8.97 -8.44
N PHE A 85 4.66 9.47 -7.72
CA PHE A 85 4.60 9.59 -6.28
C PHE A 85 4.12 10.98 -5.87
N TYR A 86 3.33 11.02 -4.82
CA TYR A 86 2.78 12.22 -4.22
C TYR A 86 3.19 12.32 -2.75
N ARG A 87 3.09 13.51 -2.17
CA ARG A 87 3.21 13.72 -0.74
C ARG A 87 1.81 13.82 -0.15
N LYS A 88 1.48 12.87 0.72
CA LYS A 88 0.30 12.94 1.58
C LYS A 88 0.72 13.60 2.88
N HIS A 89 0.35 14.83 3.10
CA HIS A 89 0.66 15.54 4.35
C HIS A 89 -0.09 14.90 5.51
N TYR A 90 0.66 14.60 6.56
CA TYR A 90 0.17 13.82 7.68
C TYR A 90 0.97 14.18 8.93
N PHE A 91 0.29 14.80 9.90
CA PHE A 91 0.92 15.34 11.09
C PHE A 91 0.65 14.42 12.28
N TYR A 92 1.61 13.58 12.60
CA TYR A 92 1.53 12.64 13.70
C TYR A 92 2.87 12.55 14.42
N PRO A 93 2.90 12.18 15.73
CA PRO A 93 4.13 12.11 16.50
C PRO A 93 5.20 11.17 15.93
N ASP A 94 4.76 10.11 15.23
CA ASP A 94 5.61 9.10 14.60
C ASP A 94 6.09 9.47 13.18
N MET A 95 5.62 10.60 12.64
CA MET A 95 5.94 11.07 11.29
C MET A 95 6.82 12.31 11.33
N ALA A 96 8.12 12.12 11.54
CA ALA A 96 9.08 13.21 11.72
C ALA A 96 9.13 14.21 10.56
N LYS A 97 8.87 13.77 9.33
CA LYS A 97 8.89 14.62 8.13
C LYS A 97 7.53 15.23 7.76
N ASN A 98 6.49 14.96 8.55
CA ASN A 98 5.12 15.45 8.37
C ASN A 98 4.46 15.11 7.02
N PHE A 99 4.97 14.15 6.29
CA PHE A 99 4.35 13.62 5.08
C PHE A 99 4.71 12.16 4.86
N GLN A 100 3.83 11.46 4.18
CA GLN A 100 4.03 10.13 3.66
C GLN A 100 4.12 10.19 2.14
N THR A 101 5.12 9.52 1.57
CA THR A 101 5.15 9.33 0.11
C THR A 101 4.12 8.28 -0.25
N THR A 102 3.25 8.61 -1.16
CA THR A 102 2.17 7.73 -1.62
C THR A 102 2.03 7.79 -3.13
N GLN A 103 1.21 6.91 -3.69
CA GLN A 103 0.77 7.02 -5.06
C GLN A 103 -0.67 7.56 -5.08
N GLY A 104 -0.93 8.51 -5.95
CA GLY A 104 -2.25 9.09 -6.12
C GLY A 104 -3.07 8.27 -7.13
N PRO A 105 -3.77 8.96 -8.05
CA PRO A 105 -4.70 8.31 -8.97
C PRO A 105 -4.05 7.33 -9.97
N VAL A 106 -2.72 7.29 -10.05
CA VAL A 106 -1.99 6.37 -10.93
C VAL A 106 -0.97 5.58 -10.11
N ALA A 107 -1.44 4.52 -9.46
CA ALA A 107 -0.60 3.54 -8.76
C ALA A 107 0.15 2.63 -9.76
N PHE A 108 1.11 1.84 -9.30
CA PHE A 108 1.82 0.87 -10.16
C PHE A 108 0.92 -0.25 -10.67
N ALA A 109 -0.04 -0.66 -9.86
CA ALA A 109 -0.94 -1.76 -10.14
C ALA A 109 -2.37 -1.33 -9.78
N MET A 110 -3.29 -1.48 -10.73
CA MET A 110 -4.67 -1.03 -10.58
C MET A 110 -5.63 -2.11 -11.07
N TYR A 111 -6.89 -2.01 -10.65
CA TYR A 111 -7.98 -2.86 -11.12
C TYR A 111 -7.75 -4.37 -10.93
N GLY A 112 -7.00 -4.72 -9.89
CA GLY A 112 -6.75 -6.12 -9.55
C GLY A 112 -7.95 -6.81 -8.92
N HIS A 113 -7.90 -8.14 -8.88
CA HIS A 113 -8.91 -8.96 -8.23
C HIS A 113 -8.32 -10.27 -7.73
N LEU A 114 -8.95 -10.84 -6.72
CA LEU A 114 -8.67 -12.19 -6.24
C LEU A 114 -9.92 -13.04 -6.39
N ASN A 115 -9.76 -14.22 -7.01
CA ASN A 115 -10.82 -15.21 -7.03
C ASN A 115 -10.77 -16.00 -5.73
N LEU A 116 -11.82 -15.92 -4.94
CA LEU A 116 -11.94 -16.66 -3.69
C LEU A 116 -12.86 -17.86 -3.92
N ASP A 117 -12.31 -19.08 -3.81
CA ASP A 117 -13.13 -20.28 -3.75
C ASP A 117 -13.69 -20.44 -2.34
N VAL A 118 -14.89 -19.94 -2.10
CA VAL A 118 -15.61 -20.16 -0.85
C VAL A 118 -16.23 -21.55 -0.89
N THR A 119 -15.43 -22.58 -0.62
CA THR A 119 -15.92 -23.94 -0.48
C THR A 119 -16.71 -24.05 0.82
N GLY A 120 -18.02 -24.21 0.72
CA GLY A 120 -18.82 -24.75 1.80
C GLY A 120 -20.13 -24.08 2.17
N ARG A 121 -20.48 -22.90 1.69
CA ARG A 121 -21.81 -22.31 1.93
C ARG A 121 -22.23 -21.49 0.72
N GLY A 122 -23.10 -22.08 -0.10
CA GLY A 122 -23.87 -21.41 -1.15
C GLY A 122 -23.02 -20.53 -2.09
N ALA A 123 -23.11 -20.76 -3.36
CA ALA A 123 -22.51 -19.87 -4.35
C ALA A 123 -23.09 -18.46 -4.19
N ALA A 124 -22.49 -17.67 -3.31
CA ALA A 124 -22.60 -16.24 -3.38
C ALA A 124 -21.81 -15.81 -4.63
N GLU A 125 -22.45 -15.07 -5.52
CA GLU A 125 -21.79 -14.42 -6.62
C GLU A 125 -20.53 -13.73 -6.09
N ARG A 126 -19.43 -13.92 -6.80
CA ARG A 126 -18.09 -13.47 -6.40
C ARG A 126 -18.10 -11.97 -6.12
N PRO A 127 -17.76 -11.50 -4.93
CA PRO A 127 -17.41 -10.11 -4.81
C PRO A 127 -16.07 -9.94 -5.50
N ASP A 128 -16.04 -9.21 -6.61
CA ASP A 128 -14.82 -8.75 -7.23
C ASP A 128 -14.13 -7.82 -6.24
N CYS A 129 -13.13 -8.31 -5.52
CA CYS A 129 -12.26 -7.45 -4.73
C CYS A 129 -11.38 -6.67 -5.69
N ALA A 130 -11.76 -5.45 -6.02
CA ALA A 130 -10.95 -4.55 -6.82
C ALA A 130 -9.87 -3.91 -5.95
N PHE A 131 -8.63 -3.96 -6.41
CA PHE A 131 -7.51 -3.21 -5.83
C PHE A 131 -7.33 -1.92 -6.62
N GLY A 132 -7.36 -0.79 -5.93
CA GLY A 132 -7.13 0.55 -6.46
C GLY A 132 -5.80 1.14 -6.04
#